data_d859febd6a6baa83ceb325a6ee79d329
#
_entry.id   d859febd6a6baa83ceb325a6ee79d329
#
_cell.length_a   1.000
_cell.length_b   1.000
_cell.length_c   1.000
_cell.angle_alpha   90.00
_cell.angle_beta   90.00
_cell.angle_gamma   90.00
#
_symmetry.space_group_name_H-M   'P 1'
#
loop_
_entity.id
_entity.type
_entity.pdbx_description
1 polymer ?
#
loop_
_entity_poly.entity_id
_entity_poly.type
_entity_poly.pdbx_seq_one_letter_code
_entity_poly.pdbx_strand_id
1 'polypeptide(L)'
;MGFGINTGEGFIGEMGSSARHSYDILGDMVSTAARLEARCKAYGVLCIIGAETYKRTSNDFFYLFLDNLQPKGKSTPDFIYTALSTSEYMLKNTNWCVAENQHNKMHEYYKNQQFDHAIRLCNALRGEFNGKMDKYYDIWIERCELMKTQDLPKDWNGAFVATEK
;
A
#
# COMPACT_ATOMS: atom_id res chain seq x y z
N MET A 1 -2.66 -8.64 13.29
CA MET A 1 -1.65 -9.40 12.53
C MET A 1 -1.72 -8.93 11.09
N GLY A 2 -0.60 -8.61 10.48
CA GLY A 2 -0.51 -8.15 9.09
C GLY A 2 0.42 -9.05 8.29
N PHE A 3 0.41 -8.89 6.96
CA PHE A 3 1.29 -9.61 6.05
C PHE A 3 1.99 -8.61 5.13
N GLY A 4 3.33 -8.63 5.12
CA GLY A 4 4.14 -7.90 4.15
C GLY A 4 4.73 -8.87 3.14
N ILE A 5 4.43 -8.70 1.87
CA ILE A 5 4.91 -9.59 0.80
C ILE A 5 5.73 -8.77 -0.19
N ASN A 6 6.98 -9.21 -0.40
CA ASN A 6 7.87 -8.55 -1.31
C ASN A 6 8.72 -9.55 -2.09
N THR A 7 9.06 -9.23 -3.31
CA THR A 7 9.89 -10.04 -4.20
C THR A 7 11.18 -9.28 -4.52
N GLY A 8 12.29 -9.98 -4.53
CA GLY A 8 13.60 -9.41 -4.87
C GLY A 8 14.68 -10.47 -4.87
N GLU A 9 15.89 -10.06 -5.19
CA GLU A 9 17.06 -10.91 -5.12
C GLU A 9 17.59 -10.98 -3.69
N GLY A 10 18.06 -12.14 -3.27
CA GLY A 10 18.62 -12.36 -1.94
C GLY A 10 19.67 -13.48 -1.96
N PHE A 11 20.53 -13.46 -0.95
CA PHE A 11 21.52 -14.50 -0.70
C PHE A 11 20.96 -15.45 0.34
N ILE A 12 21.00 -16.75 0.04
CA ILE A 12 20.58 -17.82 0.94
C ILE A 12 21.82 -18.65 1.27
N GLY A 13 22.07 -18.89 2.55
CA GLY A 13 23.21 -19.70 2.96
C GLY A 13 23.29 -19.94 4.45
N GLU A 14 24.24 -20.75 4.84
CA GLU A 14 24.57 -20.95 6.25
C GLU A 14 25.30 -19.73 6.80
N MET A 15 24.78 -19.21 7.89
CA MET A 15 25.36 -18.09 8.62
C MET A 15 25.57 -18.49 10.07
N GLY A 16 26.73 -18.12 10.61
CA GLY A 16 27.04 -18.40 12.01
C GLY A 16 28.52 -18.63 12.26
N SER A 17 28.82 -19.00 13.50
CA SER A 17 30.14 -19.41 13.93
C SER A 17 30.23 -20.93 13.95
N SER A 18 31.48 -21.47 14.13
CA SER A 18 31.71 -22.91 14.27
C SER A 18 30.89 -23.63 15.35
N ALA A 19 30.27 -22.87 16.26
CA ALA A 19 29.44 -23.40 17.36
C ALA A 19 27.94 -23.28 17.11
N ARG A 20 27.49 -22.47 16.12
CA ARG A 20 26.07 -22.26 15.83
C ARG A 20 25.87 -21.86 14.37
N HIS A 21 25.29 -22.73 13.59
CA HIS A 21 24.93 -22.52 12.20
C HIS A 21 23.42 -22.31 12.10
N SER A 22 22.98 -21.28 11.38
CA SER A 22 21.59 -21.12 10.94
C SER A 22 21.57 -20.90 9.43
N TYR A 23 20.60 -21.51 8.76
CA TYR A 23 20.31 -21.24 7.37
C TYR A 23 19.44 -20.00 7.31
N ASP A 24 19.91 -18.93 6.68
CA ASP A 24 19.23 -17.64 6.69
C ASP A 24 19.24 -16.98 5.30
N ILE A 25 18.41 -15.95 5.15
CA ILE A 25 18.27 -15.18 3.92
C ILE A 25 18.70 -13.75 4.19
N LEU A 26 19.65 -13.25 3.40
CA LEU A 26 20.06 -11.85 3.41
C LEU A 26 19.63 -11.16 2.11
N GLY A 27 19.07 -9.97 2.23
CA GLY A 27 18.71 -9.11 1.09
C GLY A 27 17.74 -8.01 1.49
N ASP A 28 17.77 -6.92 0.74
CA ASP A 28 16.86 -5.78 0.93
C ASP A 28 15.39 -6.18 0.85
N MET A 29 15.09 -7.26 0.11
CA MET A 29 13.73 -7.76 -0.02
C MET A 29 13.13 -8.21 1.31
N VAL A 30 13.94 -8.83 2.19
CA VAL A 30 13.50 -9.33 3.51
C VAL A 30 13.16 -8.15 4.42
N SER A 31 14.07 -7.18 4.53
CA SER A 31 13.85 -5.98 5.33
C SER A 31 12.68 -5.14 4.80
N THR A 32 12.47 -5.13 3.48
CA THR A 32 11.32 -4.48 2.86
C THR A 32 10.03 -5.19 3.22
N ALA A 33 9.95 -6.51 3.14
CA ALA A 33 8.77 -7.28 3.54
C ALA A 33 8.39 -7.02 5.00
N ALA A 34 9.37 -7.02 5.91
CA ALA A 34 9.14 -6.70 7.33
C ALA A 34 8.61 -5.27 7.54
N ARG A 35 9.14 -4.28 6.78
CA ARG A 35 8.62 -2.90 6.83
C ARG A 35 7.20 -2.78 6.29
N LEU A 36 6.85 -3.54 5.25
CA LEU A 36 5.48 -3.58 4.72
C LEU A 36 4.51 -4.20 5.73
N GLU A 37 4.91 -5.30 6.38
CA GLU A 37 4.11 -5.93 7.44
C GLU A 37 3.81 -4.93 8.58
N ALA A 38 4.83 -4.27 9.12
CA ALA A 38 4.68 -3.30 10.20
C ALA A 38 3.71 -2.15 9.83
N ARG A 39 3.57 -1.81 8.55
CA ARG A 39 2.67 -0.74 8.07
C ARG A 39 1.22 -1.18 7.88
N CYS A 40 0.90 -2.48 7.88
CA CYS A 40 -0.47 -2.97 7.67
C CYS A 40 -1.47 -2.33 8.65
N LYS A 41 -1.08 -2.16 9.91
CA LYS A 41 -1.92 -1.51 10.92
C LYS A 41 -2.17 -0.03 10.60
N ALA A 42 -1.14 0.70 10.17
CA ALA A 42 -1.23 2.12 9.85
C ALA A 42 -2.08 2.41 8.59
N TYR A 43 -2.15 1.46 7.66
CA TYR A 43 -3.01 1.53 6.49
C TYR A 43 -4.38 0.88 6.69
N GLY A 44 -4.62 0.22 7.82
CA GLY A 44 -5.89 -0.45 8.11
C GLY A 44 -6.17 -1.65 7.21
N VAL A 45 -5.15 -2.28 6.62
CA VAL A 45 -5.27 -3.41 5.70
C VAL A 45 -4.64 -4.68 6.27
N LEU A 46 -5.05 -5.83 5.76
CA LEU A 46 -4.54 -7.13 6.21
C LEU A 46 -3.17 -7.45 5.59
N CYS A 47 -2.94 -7.08 4.34
CA CYS A 47 -1.68 -7.34 3.65
C CYS A 47 -1.23 -6.13 2.85
N ILE A 48 0.10 -5.95 2.76
CA ILE A 48 0.74 -4.98 1.88
C ILE A 48 1.71 -5.70 0.96
N ILE A 49 1.58 -5.42 -0.33
CA ILE A 49 2.31 -6.04 -1.41
C ILE A 49 3.26 -5.01 -2.02
N GLY A 50 4.54 -5.35 -2.15
CA GLY A 50 5.53 -4.53 -2.83
C GLY A 50 5.35 -4.53 -4.35
N ALA A 51 5.85 -3.48 -5.00
CA ALA A 51 5.68 -3.24 -6.44
C ALA A 51 6.16 -4.39 -7.32
N GLU A 52 7.29 -5.03 -6.98
CA GLU A 52 7.82 -6.13 -7.79
C GLU A 52 6.95 -7.41 -7.68
N THR A 53 6.39 -7.67 -6.50
CA THR A 53 5.41 -8.77 -6.33
C THR A 53 4.14 -8.48 -7.13
N TYR A 54 3.59 -7.26 -7.01
CA TYR A 54 2.44 -6.83 -7.80
C TYR A 54 2.67 -7.04 -9.29
N LYS A 55 3.80 -6.57 -9.83
CA LYS A 55 4.14 -6.70 -11.25
C LYS A 55 4.13 -8.14 -11.75
N ARG A 56 4.57 -9.09 -10.93
CA ARG A 56 4.65 -10.52 -11.30
C ARG A 56 3.33 -11.27 -11.16
N THR A 57 2.40 -10.76 -10.36
CA THR A 57 1.16 -11.48 -10.00
C THR A 57 -0.12 -10.69 -10.29
N SER A 58 -0.02 -9.56 -11.01
CA SER A 58 -1.15 -8.68 -11.31
C SER A 58 -2.23 -9.33 -12.18
N ASN A 59 -1.92 -10.41 -12.89
CA ASN A 59 -2.90 -11.18 -13.67
C ASN A 59 -3.69 -12.17 -12.82
N ASP A 60 -3.16 -12.58 -11.67
CA ASP A 60 -3.71 -13.66 -10.84
C ASP A 60 -4.60 -13.14 -9.71
N PHE A 61 -4.33 -11.90 -9.26
CA PHE A 61 -5.01 -11.30 -8.12
C PHE A 61 -5.57 -9.93 -8.44
N PHE A 62 -6.66 -9.59 -7.76
CA PHE A 62 -7.23 -8.26 -7.75
C PHE A 62 -6.55 -7.41 -6.66
N TYR A 63 -5.92 -6.34 -7.10
CA TYR A 63 -5.15 -5.43 -6.26
C TYR A 63 -5.78 -4.04 -6.22
N LEU A 64 -5.64 -3.37 -5.09
CA LEU A 64 -5.82 -1.92 -4.99
C LEU A 64 -4.48 -1.26 -4.66
N PHE A 65 -4.21 -0.16 -5.32
CA PHE A 65 -3.10 0.73 -4.98
C PHE A 65 -3.33 1.35 -3.60
N LEU A 66 -2.33 1.35 -2.73
CA LEU A 66 -2.46 1.93 -1.39
C LEU A 66 -1.78 3.28 -1.27
N ASP A 67 -0.54 3.38 -1.69
CA ASP A 67 0.23 4.62 -1.51
C ASP A 67 1.54 4.59 -2.31
N ASN A 68 2.15 5.76 -2.37
CA ASN A 68 3.49 5.99 -2.88
C ASN A 68 4.42 6.29 -1.69
N LEU A 69 5.20 5.31 -1.29
CA LEU A 69 6.16 5.48 -0.20
C LEU A 69 7.47 6.03 -0.73
N GLN A 70 7.94 7.10 -0.13
CA GLN A 70 9.30 7.59 -0.38
C GLN A 70 10.20 7.22 0.81
N PRO A 71 10.95 6.11 0.74
CA PRO A 71 11.85 5.73 1.81
C PRO A 71 12.97 6.77 1.93
N LYS A 72 13.34 7.10 3.17
CA LYS A 72 14.50 7.97 3.41
C LYS A 72 15.73 7.39 2.71
N GLY A 73 16.38 8.18 1.84
CA GLY A 73 17.61 7.80 1.14
C GLY A 73 17.44 7.06 -0.20
N LYS A 74 16.20 6.80 -0.67
CA LYS A 74 15.94 6.30 -2.03
C LYS A 74 15.36 7.42 -2.88
N SER A 75 15.86 7.53 -4.11
CA SER A 75 15.37 8.50 -5.11
C SER A 75 14.09 8.04 -5.83
N THR A 76 13.81 6.74 -5.80
CA THR A 76 12.65 6.16 -6.46
C THR A 76 11.56 5.85 -5.45
N PRO A 77 10.31 6.24 -5.73
CA PRO A 77 9.17 5.90 -4.89
C PRO A 77 8.86 4.39 -4.96
N ASP A 78 8.51 3.82 -3.81
CA ASP A 78 8.04 2.44 -3.72
C ASP A 78 6.50 2.43 -3.70
N PHE A 79 5.88 2.00 -4.79
CA PHE A 79 4.43 1.80 -4.85
C PHE A 79 4.04 0.56 -4.05
N ILE A 80 3.00 0.70 -3.23
CA ILE A 80 2.46 -0.40 -2.43
C ILE A 80 1.00 -0.65 -2.76
N TYR A 81 0.62 -1.93 -2.65
CA TYR A 81 -0.69 -2.43 -3.01
C TYR A 81 -1.25 -3.33 -1.91
N THR A 82 -2.56 -3.59 -1.95
CA THR A 82 -3.19 -4.67 -1.17
C THR A 82 -3.91 -5.63 -2.10
N ALA A 83 -3.83 -6.92 -1.82
CA ALA A 83 -4.58 -7.95 -2.54
C ALA A 83 -5.91 -8.20 -1.82
N LEU A 84 -7.03 -8.12 -2.53
CA LEU A 84 -8.37 -8.32 -1.97
C LEU A 84 -8.97 -9.68 -2.32
N SER A 85 -8.66 -10.19 -3.51
CA SER A 85 -9.17 -11.47 -4.00
C SER A 85 -8.35 -11.97 -5.19
N THR A 86 -8.74 -13.11 -5.75
CA THR A 86 -8.27 -13.56 -7.07
C THR A 86 -8.94 -12.77 -8.19
N SER A 87 -8.29 -12.68 -9.34
CA SER A 87 -8.86 -12.06 -10.55
C SER A 87 -10.16 -12.74 -10.98
N GLU A 88 -10.26 -14.06 -10.83
CA GLU A 88 -11.49 -14.81 -11.13
C GLU A 88 -12.69 -14.36 -10.28
N TYR A 89 -12.47 -14.13 -8.99
CA TYR A 89 -13.53 -13.63 -8.09
C TYR A 89 -13.99 -12.23 -8.50
N MET A 90 -13.05 -11.36 -8.87
CA MET A 90 -13.33 -9.99 -9.30
C MET A 90 -14.20 -9.97 -10.57
N LEU A 91 -13.93 -10.84 -11.55
CA LEU A 91 -14.72 -10.94 -12.78
C LEU A 91 -16.19 -11.30 -12.51
N LYS A 92 -16.49 -11.99 -11.42
CA LYS A 92 -17.86 -12.33 -10.98
C LYS A 92 -18.54 -11.19 -10.21
N ASN A 93 -17.78 -10.16 -9.81
CA ASN A 93 -18.25 -9.03 -9.00
C ASN A 93 -18.02 -7.69 -9.72
N THR A 94 -18.80 -7.43 -10.75
CA THR A 94 -18.63 -6.26 -11.65
C THR A 94 -18.65 -4.91 -10.92
N ASN A 95 -19.32 -4.80 -9.77
CA ASN A 95 -19.33 -3.58 -8.95
C ASN A 95 -17.93 -3.20 -8.46
N TRP A 96 -17.05 -4.18 -8.27
CA TRP A 96 -15.67 -3.92 -7.84
C TRP A 96 -14.84 -3.17 -8.89
N CYS A 97 -15.13 -3.33 -10.18
CA CYS A 97 -14.48 -2.54 -11.23
C CYS A 97 -14.85 -1.06 -11.13
N VAL A 98 -16.11 -0.76 -10.81
CA VAL A 98 -16.56 0.63 -10.62
C VAL A 98 -15.93 1.22 -9.37
N ALA A 99 -15.92 0.47 -8.28
CA ALA A 99 -15.31 0.89 -7.02
C ALA A 99 -13.78 1.08 -7.16
N GLU A 100 -13.08 0.23 -7.93
CA GLU A 100 -11.66 0.41 -8.24
C GLU A 100 -11.39 1.72 -8.97
N ASN A 101 -12.20 2.04 -9.99
CA ASN A 101 -12.07 3.31 -10.70
C ASN A 101 -12.27 4.53 -9.77
N GLN A 102 -13.22 4.45 -8.85
CA GLN A 102 -13.45 5.50 -7.85
C GLN A 102 -12.29 5.59 -6.86
N HIS A 103 -11.73 4.44 -6.45
CA HIS A 103 -10.55 4.37 -5.60
C HIS A 103 -9.34 5.04 -6.27
N ASN A 104 -9.09 4.76 -7.54
CA ASN A 104 -8.00 5.38 -8.28
C ASN A 104 -8.22 6.91 -8.43
N LYS A 105 -9.45 7.36 -8.72
CA LYS A 105 -9.80 8.79 -8.75
C LYS A 105 -9.60 9.47 -7.40
N MET A 106 -9.85 8.80 -6.30
CA MET A 106 -9.60 9.34 -4.96
C MET A 106 -8.12 9.68 -4.79
N HIS A 107 -7.20 8.82 -5.23
CA HIS A 107 -5.76 9.09 -5.21
C HIS A 107 -5.37 10.25 -6.14
N GLU A 108 -5.99 10.34 -7.32
CA GLU A 108 -5.77 11.47 -8.25
C GLU A 108 -6.20 12.80 -7.62
N TYR A 109 -7.38 12.84 -7.01
CA TYR A 109 -7.85 14.03 -6.32
C TYR A 109 -6.93 14.43 -5.17
N TYR A 110 -6.49 13.46 -4.36
CA TYR A 110 -5.54 13.72 -3.29
C TYR A 110 -4.23 14.31 -3.82
N LYS A 111 -3.62 13.71 -4.84
CA LYS A 111 -2.39 14.19 -5.48
C LYS A 111 -2.54 15.61 -6.04
N ASN A 112 -3.71 15.94 -6.56
CA ASN A 112 -4.03 17.26 -7.09
C ASN A 112 -4.52 18.25 -6.01
N GLN A 113 -4.33 17.94 -4.72
CA GLN A 113 -4.73 18.75 -3.58
C GLN A 113 -6.24 19.05 -3.52
N GLN A 114 -7.06 18.23 -4.19
CA GLN A 114 -8.52 18.31 -4.19
C GLN A 114 -9.10 17.44 -3.07
N PHE A 115 -8.70 17.73 -1.83
CA PHE A 115 -8.96 16.88 -0.67
C PHE A 115 -10.44 16.65 -0.37
N ASP A 116 -11.30 17.64 -0.58
CA ASP A 116 -12.76 17.48 -0.37
C ASP A 116 -13.38 16.49 -1.37
N HIS A 117 -12.85 16.41 -2.59
CA HIS A 117 -13.28 15.41 -3.56
C HIS A 117 -12.77 14.01 -3.17
N ALA A 118 -11.53 13.91 -2.70
CA ALA A 118 -10.99 12.65 -2.19
C ALA A 118 -11.80 12.13 -0.99
N ILE A 119 -12.12 13.00 -0.02
CA ILE A 119 -12.95 12.64 1.15
C ILE A 119 -14.34 12.15 0.73
N ARG A 120 -14.98 12.81 -0.23
CA ARG A 120 -16.29 12.36 -0.74
C ARG A 120 -16.23 10.97 -1.33
N LEU A 121 -15.17 10.65 -2.10
CA LEU A 121 -14.98 9.31 -2.65
C LEU A 121 -14.66 8.29 -1.55
N CYS A 122 -13.83 8.60 -0.56
CA CYS A 122 -13.60 7.72 0.59
C CYS A 122 -14.92 7.35 1.28
N ASN A 123 -15.80 8.32 1.52
CA ASN A 123 -17.10 8.05 2.12
C ASN A 123 -18.02 7.19 1.24
N ALA A 124 -18.01 7.41 -0.07
CA ALA A 124 -18.79 6.63 -1.03
C ALA A 124 -18.30 5.18 -1.18
N LEU A 125 -16.99 4.94 -0.97
CA LEU A 125 -16.36 3.63 -1.09
C LEU A 125 -16.48 2.75 0.16
N ARG A 126 -16.99 3.29 1.27
CA ARG A 126 -17.28 2.48 2.46
C ARG A 126 -18.32 1.42 2.15
N GLY A 127 -18.09 0.22 2.66
CA GLY A 127 -18.89 -0.98 2.37
C GLY A 127 -18.53 -1.68 1.05
N GLU A 128 -17.90 -0.99 0.10
CA GLU A 128 -17.39 -1.62 -1.10
C GLU A 128 -16.28 -2.65 -0.74
N PHE A 129 -15.97 -3.54 -1.68
CA PHE A 129 -15.02 -4.61 -1.45
C PHE A 129 -15.33 -5.47 -0.20
N ASN A 130 -16.63 -5.62 0.12
CA ASN A 130 -17.14 -6.32 1.32
C ASN A 130 -16.62 -5.69 2.64
N GLY A 131 -16.44 -4.37 2.67
CA GLY A 131 -15.97 -3.62 3.84
C GLY A 131 -14.48 -3.81 4.18
N LYS A 132 -13.73 -4.56 3.38
CA LYS A 132 -12.30 -4.85 3.65
C LYS A 132 -11.43 -3.59 3.66
N MET A 133 -11.88 -2.51 3.01
CA MET A 133 -11.16 -1.25 2.88
C MET A 133 -11.70 -0.11 3.74
N ASP A 134 -12.73 -0.33 4.54
CA ASP A 134 -13.40 0.73 5.31
C ASP A 134 -12.43 1.48 6.22
N LYS A 135 -11.62 0.75 6.96
CA LYS A 135 -10.61 1.35 7.84
C LYS A 135 -9.53 2.12 7.07
N TYR A 136 -9.18 1.66 5.89
CA TYR A 136 -8.27 2.38 4.99
C TYR A 136 -8.86 3.73 4.59
N TYR A 137 -10.14 3.76 4.20
CA TYR A 137 -10.80 5.01 3.83
C TYR A 137 -10.96 5.98 5.01
N ASP A 138 -11.19 5.48 6.23
CA ASP A 138 -11.19 6.32 7.43
C ASP A 138 -9.86 7.01 7.66
N ILE A 139 -8.75 6.27 7.53
CA ILE A 139 -7.39 6.81 7.65
C ILE A 139 -7.11 7.85 6.55
N TRP A 140 -7.59 7.62 5.33
CA TRP A 140 -7.41 8.57 4.23
C TRP A 140 -8.24 9.85 4.40
N ILE A 141 -9.43 9.77 4.99
CA ILE A 141 -10.22 10.95 5.37
C ILE A 141 -9.43 11.79 6.38
N GLU A 142 -8.93 11.18 7.45
CA GLU A 142 -8.11 11.86 8.45
C GLU A 142 -6.86 12.50 7.83
N ARG A 143 -6.19 11.77 6.93
CA ARG A 143 -5.04 12.28 6.18
C ARG A 143 -5.40 13.48 5.31
N CYS A 144 -6.48 13.43 4.57
CA CYS A 144 -6.94 14.55 3.74
C CYS A 144 -7.25 15.78 4.59
N GLU A 145 -7.95 15.62 5.71
CA GLU A 145 -8.23 16.74 6.63
C GLU A 145 -6.95 17.36 7.20
N LEU A 146 -5.96 16.54 7.56
CA LEU A 146 -4.65 17.04 7.98
C LEU A 146 -3.94 17.80 6.85
N MET A 147 -3.95 17.27 5.63
CA MET A 147 -3.24 17.90 4.49
C MET A 147 -3.88 19.21 4.08
N LYS A 148 -5.19 19.43 4.29
CA LYS A 148 -5.86 20.71 4.07
C LYS A 148 -5.30 21.83 4.94
N THR A 149 -4.69 21.51 6.07
CA THR A 149 -4.08 22.50 7.00
C THR A 149 -2.62 22.81 6.67
N GLN A 150 -2.03 22.11 5.71
CA GLN A 150 -0.63 22.25 5.34
C GLN A 150 -0.47 23.21 4.14
N ASP A 151 0.60 23.98 4.14
CA ASP A 151 1.01 24.76 2.97
C ASP A 151 1.82 23.87 2.03
N LEU A 152 1.15 23.34 1.01
CA LEU A 152 1.73 22.37 0.09
C LEU A 152 2.21 23.07 -1.19
N PRO A 153 3.39 22.69 -1.72
CA PRO A 153 3.88 23.24 -2.98
C PRO A 153 2.96 22.83 -4.16
N LYS A 154 2.93 23.66 -5.21
CA LYS A 154 2.10 23.38 -6.39
C LYS A 154 2.48 22.11 -7.14
N ASP A 155 3.74 21.71 -7.07
CA ASP A 155 4.31 20.51 -7.67
C ASP A 155 4.36 19.32 -6.70
N TRP A 156 3.56 19.37 -5.61
CA TRP A 156 3.49 18.30 -4.65
C TRP A 156 3.09 16.96 -5.31
N ASN A 157 3.86 15.94 -5.08
CA ASN A 157 3.72 14.63 -5.74
C ASN A 157 2.79 13.65 -5.03
N GLY A 158 2.08 14.09 -3.98
CA GLY A 158 1.22 13.24 -3.17
C GLY A 158 1.95 12.47 -2.07
N ALA A 159 3.27 12.63 -1.91
CA ALA A 159 4.00 11.93 -0.87
C ALA A 159 3.59 12.43 0.52
N PHE A 160 3.25 11.50 1.39
CA PHE A 160 2.98 11.74 2.80
C PHE A 160 4.20 11.34 3.63
N VAL A 161 4.82 12.32 4.24
CA VAL A 161 5.89 12.06 5.22
C VAL A 161 5.22 11.86 6.58
N ALA A 162 5.02 10.61 6.97
CA ALA A 162 4.57 10.32 8.32
C ALA A 162 5.62 10.82 9.31
N THR A 163 5.28 11.83 10.08
CA THR A 163 6.05 12.22 11.27
C THR A 163 5.78 11.15 12.33
N GLU A 164 6.59 10.09 12.32
CA GLU A 164 6.59 9.16 13.46
C GLU A 164 7.03 9.95 14.70
N LYS A 165 6.14 9.97 15.71
CA LYS A 165 6.50 10.28 17.09
C LYS A 165 6.88 9.00 17.79
#